data_c15bb45b65141439b7af340305c0a790
#
_entry.id   c15bb45b65141439b7af340305c0a790
#
_cell.length_a   1.000
_cell.length_b   1.000
_cell.length_c   1.000
_cell.angle_alpha   90.00
_cell.angle_beta   90.00
_cell.angle_gamma   90.00
#
_symmetry.space_group_name_H-M   'P 1'
#
loop_
_entity.id
_entity.type
_entity.pdbx_description
1 polymer ?
#
loop_
_entity_poly.entity_id
_entity_poly.type
_entity_poly.pdbx_seq_one_letter_code
_entity_poly.pdbx_strand_id
1 'polypeptide(L)'
;MTAKNIYAYTLQPVPYEVSEAEQRSAQLAIWRSTNKIGTKAWAIMGVAVVLSILGIALIKNYSTIIFWVILACVAIYLLVRKFGLEWYVKRKMNEFPVQEIKGVKLGVQPSGIVMRQQMGVQEGVGTIGWKDVYEWYNTPEFLLVNFKVKGQQ
;
A
#
# COMPACT_ATOMS: atom_id res chain seq x y z
N MET A 1 3.17 5.19 43.63
CA MET A 1 1.91 5.72 43.07
C MET A 1 1.66 5.02 41.73
N THR A 2 0.81 4.01 41.75
CA THR A 2 0.42 3.22 40.56
C THR A 2 -0.44 4.09 39.67
N ALA A 3 0.01 4.36 38.47
CA ALA A 3 -0.77 5.05 37.46
C ALA A 3 -2.07 4.27 37.25
N LYS A 4 -3.17 4.84 37.72
CA LYS A 4 -4.51 4.30 37.54
C LYS A 4 -4.75 4.21 36.04
N ASN A 5 -4.95 3.00 35.52
CA ASN A 5 -5.30 2.76 34.12
C ASN A 5 -6.53 3.58 33.77
N ILE A 6 -6.35 4.72 33.12
CA ILE A 6 -7.42 5.65 32.72
C ILE A 6 -8.26 5.06 31.59
N TYR A 7 -7.81 3.99 30.96
CA TYR A 7 -8.51 3.32 29.86
C TYR A 7 -8.91 1.91 30.28
N ALA A 8 -10.03 1.81 30.96
CA ALA A 8 -10.72 0.53 31.22
C ALA A 8 -11.41 -0.05 29.96
N TYR A 9 -10.96 0.32 28.77
CA TYR A 9 -11.50 -0.16 27.51
C TYR A 9 -10.60 -1.22 26.90
N THR A 10 -10.71 -2.42 27.41
CA THR A 10 -10.58 -3.57 26.52
C THR A 10 -11.79 -3.53 25.63
N LEU A 11 -11.64 -2.98 24.41
CA LEU A 11 -12.67 -3.13 23.41
C LEU A 11 -12.90 -4.62 23.24
N GLN A 12 -14.13 -5.06 23.44
CA GLN A 12 -14.47 -6.46 23.30
C GLN A 12 -14.04 -6.92 21.90
N PRO A 13 -13.43 -8.09 21.77
CA PRO A 13 -12.99 -8.58 20.47
C PRO A 13 -14.18 -8.66 19.53
N VAL A 14 -14.12 -7.91 18.44
CA VAL A 14 -15.16 -7.91 17.41
C VAL A 14 -14.82 -9.04 16.42
N PRO A 15 -15.81 -9.87 16.03
CA PRO A 15 -15.59 -10.84 14.96
C PRO A 15 -15.20 -10.08 13.69
N TYR A 16 -14.12 -10.53 13.07
CA TYR A 16 -13.57 -9.95 11.86
C TYR A 16 -13.60 -11.00 10.76
N GLU A 17 -14.50 -10.80 9.83
CA GLU A 17 -14.62 -11.62 8.63
C GLU A 17 -14.25 -10.75 7.44
N VAL A 18 -13.32 -11.22 6.65
CA VAL A 18 -12.88 -10.52 5.43
C VAL A 18 -13.27 -11.37 4.24
N SER A 19 -14.10 -10.80 3.39
CA SER A 19 -14.43 -11.42 2.12
C SER A 19 -13.20 -11.42 1.18
N GLU A 20 -13.19 -12.35 0.24
CA GLU A 20 -12.13 -12.39 -0.79
C GLU A 20 -11.99 -11.05 -1.53
N ALA A 21 -13.10 -10.41 -1.86
CA ALA A 21 -13.11 -9.12 -2.55
C ALA A 21 -12.49 -8.01 -1.71
N GLU A 22 -12.80 -7.95 -0.41
CA GLU A 22 -12.21 -6.97 0.50
C GLU A 22 -10.72 -7.20 0.71
N GLN A 23 -10.28 -8.45 0.83
CA GLN A 23 -8.87 -8.78 0.95
C GLN A 23 -8.08 -8.36 -0.30
N ARG A 24 -8.61 -8.60 -1.49
CA ARG A 24 -8.00 -8.16 -2.75
C ARG A 24 -7.96 -6.64 -2.87
N SER A 25 -9.03 -5.95 -2.49
CA SER A 25 -9.07 -4.49 -2.50
C SER A 25 -8.10 -3.88 -1.49
N ALA A 26 -7.96 -4.45 -0.29
CA ALA A 26 -6.98 -4.04 0.70
C ALA A 26 -5.54 -4.24 0.21
N GLN A 27 -5.23 -5.39 -0.41
CA GLN A 27 -3.92 -5.65 -1.01
C GLN A 27 -3.59 -4.64 -2.13
N LEU A 28 -4.58 -4.32 -2.99
CA LEU A 28 -4.41 -3.31 -4.03
C LEU A 28 -4.19 -1.91 -3.43
N ALA A 29 -4.89 -1.58 -2.34
CA ALA A 29 -4.70 -0.32 -1.63
C ALA A 29 -3.28 -0.21 -1.02
N ILE A 30 -2.76 -1.29 -0.43
CA ILE A 30 -1.36 -1.37 0.06
C ILE A 30 -0.40 -1.14 -1.12
N TRP A 31 -0.60 -1.86 -2.22
CA TRP A 31 0.26 -1.71 -3.39
C TRP A 31 0.24 -0.26 -3.93
N ARG A 32 -0.92 0.37 -4.03
CA ARG A 32 -1.04 1.78 -4.45
C ARG A 32 -0.35 2.74 -3.50
N SER A 33 -0.42 2.50 -2.18
CA SER A 33 0.21 3.36 -1.17
C SER A 33 1.74 3.29 -1.23
N THR A 34 2.28 2.09 -1.47
CA THR A 34 3.74 1.84 -1.52
C THR A 34 4.37 2.17 -2.87
N ASN A 35 3.61 2.07 -3.98
CA ASN A 35 4.11 2.31 -5.34
C ASN A 35 3.88 3.73 -5.87
N LYS A 36 3.88 4.73 -5.00
CA LYS A 36 3.81 6.14 -5.43
C LYS A 36 5.08 6.54 -6.20
N ILE A 37 4.89 7.39 -7.22
CA ILE A 37 6.02 8.00 -7.92
C ILE A 37 6.69 8.97 -6.95
N GLY A 38 7.96 8.74 -6.62
CA GLY A 38 8.70 9.62 -5.73
C GLY A 38 8.85 11.04 -6.32
N THR A 39 8.94 12.04 -5.45
CA THR A 39 9.10 13.45 -5.83
C THR A 39 10.29 13.68 -6.78
N LYS A 40 11.38 12.95 -6.56
CA LYS A 40 12.58 13.01 -7.43
C LYS A 40 12.27 12.58 -8.87
N ALA A 41 11.49 11.51 -9.04
CA ALA A 41 11.12 11.03 -10.38
C ALA A 41 10.19 12.03 -11.09
N TRP A 42 9.26 12.66 -10.37
CA TRP A 42 8.43 13.74 -10.90
C TRP A 42 9.26 14.95 -11.33
N ALA A 43 10.26 15.36 -10.52
CA ALA A 43 11.14 16.46 -10.87
C ALA A 43 11.94 16.16 -12.14
N ILE A 44 12.53 14.96 -12.26
CA ILE A 44 13.31 14.57 -13.45
C ILE A 44 12.42 14.55 -14.70
N MET A 45 11.23 13.99 -14.62
CA MET A 45 10.29 13.97 -15.75
C MET A 45 9.85 15.39 -16.14
N GLY A 46 9.57 16.25 -15.15
CA GLY A 46 9.22 17.66 -15.38
C GLY A 46 10.32 18.41 -16.11
N VAL A 47 11.56 18.27 -15.65
CA VAL A 47 12.74 18.88 -16.32
C VAL A 47 12.90 18.34 -17.75
N ALA A 48 12.78 17.02 -17.95
CA ALA A 48 12.89 16.43 -19.28
C ALA A 48 11.82 16.96 -20.25
N VAL A 49 10.58 17.10 -19.80
CA VAL A 49 9.48 17.68 -20.60
C VAL A 49 9.76 19.13 -20.96
N VAL A 50 10.14 19.96 -19.97
CA VAL A 50 10.44 21.37 -20.21
C VAL A 50 11.60 21.55 -21.18
N LEU A 51 12.70 20.83 -21.00
CA LEU A 51 13.85 20.88 -21.91
C LEU A 51 13.49 20.40 -23.32
N SER A 52 12.63 19.38 -23.45
CA SER A 52 12.17 18.91 -24.75
C SER A 52 11.33 19.95 -25.47
N ILE A 53 10.42 20.60 -24.78
CA ILE A 53 9.57 21.68 -25.35
C ILE A 53 10.43 22.85 -25.79
N LEU A 54 11.38 23.27 -24.95
CA LEU A 54 12.31 24.37 -25.27
C LEU A 54 13.19 23.99 -26.48
N GLY A 55 13.68 22.74 -26.53
CA GLY A 55 14.47 22.25 -27.66
C GLY A 55 13.71 22.29 -28.97
N ILE A 56 12.44 21.87 -28.98
CA ILE A 56 11.56 21.94 -30.16
C ILE A 56 11.31 23.39 -30.57
N ALA A 57 11.12 24.31 -29.61
CA ALA A 57 10.79 25.71 -29.90
C ALA A 57 12.00 26.53 -30.39
N LEU A 58 13.19 26.29 -29.84
CA LEU A 58 14.38 27.11 -30.07
C LEU A 58 15.26 26.57 -31.21
N ILE A 59 15.31 25.26 -31.43
CA ILE A 59 16.20 24.64 -32.42
C ILE A 59 15.45 24.52 -33.76
N LYS A 60 15.62 25.53 -34.62
CA LYS A 60 14.95 25.56 -35.94
C LYS A 60 15.72 24.86 -37.06
N ASN A 61 17.05 24.72 -36.93
CA ASN A 61 17.93 24.29 -38.04
C ASN A 61 18.43 22.84 -37.92
N TYR A 62 18.02 22.10 -36.87
CA TYR A 62 18.42 20.72 -36.64
C TYR A 62 17.21 19.83 -36.40
N SER A 63 17.43 18.53 -36.55
CA SER A 63 16.37 17.55 -36.32
C SER A 63 15.89 17.58 -34.86
N THR A 64 14.61 17.84 -34.63
CA THR A 64 13.97 17.84 -33.28
C THR A 64 13.46 16.46 -32.86
N ILE A 65 13.73 15.41 -33.66
CA ILE A 65 13.23 14.05 -33.43
C ILE A 65 13.55 13.55 -32.03
N ILE A 66 14.76 13.83 -31.53
CA ILE A 66 15.17 13.38 -30.19
C ILE A 66 14.26 13.89 -29.06
N PHE A 67 13.80 15.14 -29.16
CA PHE A 67 12.91 15.73 -28.17
C PHE A 67 11.51 15.10 -28.22
N TRP A 68 11.00 14.77 -29.41
CA TRP A 68 9.76 14.03 -29.57
C TRP A 68 9.87 12.61 -29.01
N VAL A 69 10.99 11.94 -29.19
CA VAL A 69 11.24 10.61 -28.60
C VAL A 69 11.24 10.71 -27.07
N ILE A 70 11.89 11.70 -26.48
CA ILE A 70 11.87 11.89 -25.01
C ILE A 70 10.44 12.10 -24.49
N LEU A 71 9.66 12.97 -25.15
CA LEU A 71 8.26 13.19 -24.77
C LEU A 71 7.42 11.92 -24.88
N ALA A 72 7.60 11.16 -25.98
CA ALA A 72 6.92 9.88 -26.15
C ALA A 72 7.29 8.87 -25.06
N CYS A 73 8.59 8.77 -24.72
CA CYS A 73 9.05 7.89 -23.64
C CYS A 73 8.44 8.27 -22.29
N VAL A 74 8.37 9.55 -21.95
CA VAL A 74 7.72 10.01 -20.71
C VAL A 74 6.24 9.67 -20.72
N ALA A 75 5.53 9.92 -21.82
CA ALA A 75 4.11 9.60 -21.96
C ALA A 75 3.87 8.08 -21.81
N ILE A 76 4.63 7.25 -22.51
CA ILE A 76 4.53 5.79 -22.42
C ILE A 76 4.81 5.31 -21.00
N TYR A 77 5.86 5.85 -20.35
CA TYR A 77 6.17 5.50 -18.97
C TYR A 77 5.00 5.79 -18.02
N LEU A 78 4.38 6.97 -18.14
CA LEU A 78 3.24 7.33 -17.30
C LEU A 78 2.01 6.44 -17.57
N LEU A 79 1.75 6.13 -18.84
CA LEU A 79 0.64 5.24 -19.23
C LEU A 79 0.85 3.82 -18.69
N VAL A 80 2.05 3.25 -18.89
CA VAL A 80 2.37 1.91 -18.39
C VAL A 80 2.29 1.88 -16.86
N ARG A 81 2.80 2.92 -16.20
CA ARG A 81 2.79 2.97 -14.74
C ARG A 81 1.39 3.13 -14.17
N LYS A 82 0.54 3.96 -14.78
CA LYS A 82 -0.80 4.22 -14.27
C LYS A 82 -1.78 3.07 -14.58
N PHE A 83 -1.72 2.53 -15.79
CA PHE A 83 -2.69 1.54 -16.25
C PHE A 83 -2.10 0.13 -16.33
N GLY A 84 -0.90 0.00 -16.90
CA GLY A 84 -0.28 -1.29 -17.15
C GLY A 84 0.09 -2.02 -15.87
N LEU A 85 0.75 -1.34 -14.93
CA LEU A 85 1.15 -1.97 -13.65
C LEU A 85 -0.05 -2.33 -12.80
N GLU A 86 -1.06 -1.45 -12.73
CA GLU A 86 -2.27 -1.75 -11.95
C GLU A 86 -3.03 -2.94 -12.56
N TRP A 87 -3.15 -2.99 -13.88
CA TRP A 87 -3.77 -4.11 -14.57
C TRP A 87 -2.99 -5.41 -14.36
N TYR A 88 -1.64 -5.37 -14.47
CA TYR A 88 -0.77 -6.51 -14.23
C TYR A 88 -0.89 -7.04 -12.80
N VAL A 89 -0.87 -6.14 -11.81
CA VAL A 89 -1.01 -6.51 -10.39
C VAL A 89 -2.38 -7.13 -10.12
N LYS A 90 -3.46 -6.53 -10.63
CA LYS A 90 -4.80 -7.11 -10.51
C LYS A 90 -4.89 -8.51 -11.12
N ARG A 91 -4.30 -8.70 -12.30
CA ARG A 91 -4.25 -10.02 -12.94
C ARG A 91 -3.48 -11.02 -12.08
N LYS A 92 -2.30 -10.65 -11.60
CA LYS A 92 -1.49 -11.50 -10.72
C LYS A 92 -2.19 -11.83 -9.42
N MET A 93 -2.85 -10.88 -8.79
CA MET A 93 -3.61 -11.13 -7.56
C MET A 93 -4.77 -12.11 -7.79
N ASN A 94 -5.36 -12.14 -8.98
CA ASN A 94 -6.42 -13.10 -9.33
C ASN A 94 -5.90 -14.52 -9.56
N GLU A 95 -4.61 -14.69 -9.87
CA GLU A 95 -3.98 -16.02 -10.04
C GLU A 95 -3.69 -16.71 -8.71
N PHE A 96 -3.62 -15.98 -7.60
CA PHE A 96 -3.35 -16.54 -6.29
C PHE A 96 -4.66 -16.83 -5.54
N PRO A 97 -4.79 -18.05 -4.98
CA PRO A 97 -5.92 -18.36 -4.12
C PRO A 97 -5.87 -17.47 -2.87
N VAL A 98 -6.97 -16.81 -2.60
CA VAL A 98 -7.14 -16.06 -1.36
C VAL A 98 -7.59 -17.01 -0.29
N GLN A 99 -6.87 -17.07 0.83
CA GLN A 99 -7.31 -17.82 1.99
C GLN A 99 -8.41 -17.03 2.69
N GLU A 100 -9.60 -17.62 2.76
CA GLU A 100 -10.68 -17.03 3.55
C GLU A 100 -10.27 -17.00 5.03
N ILE A 101 -10.23 -15.81 5.58
CA ILE A 101 -9.96 -15.61 7.00
C ILE A 101 -11.30 -15.66 7.73
N LYS A 102 -11.60 -16.83 8.29
CA LYS A 102 -12.82 -17.04 9.10
C LYS A 102 -12.45 -17.19 10.57
N GLY A 103 -13.33 -16.73 11.44
CA GLY A 103 -13.19 -16.93 12.89
C GLY A 103 -12.08 -16.09 13.55
N VAL A 104 -11.64 -15.01 12.93
CA VAL A 104 -10.71 -14.06 13.55
C VAL A 104 -11.49 -13.05 14.38
N LYS A 105 -11.03 -12.82 15.60
CA LYS A 105 -11.52 -11.73 16.46
C LYS A 105 -10.42 -10.71 16.64
N LEU A 106 -10.72 -9.46 16.37
CA LEU A 106 -9.80 -8.34 16.56
C LEU A 106 -10.21 -7.56 17.80
N GLY A 107 -9.23 -7.33 18.69
CA GLY A 107 -9.39 -6.46 19.85
C GLY A 107 -8.28 -5.41 19.88
N VAL A 108 -8.61 -4.20 20.28
CA VAL A 108 -7.65 -3.11 20.48
C VAL A 108 -7.42 -2.94 21.98
N GLN A 109 -6.15 -2.99 22.40
CA GLN A 109 -5.75 -2.78 23.78
C GLN A 109 -4.79 -1.58 23.86
N PRO A 110 -4.59 -1.00 25.05
CA PRO A 110 -3.59 0.06 25.25
C PRO A 110 -2.16 -0.36 24.84
N SER A 111 -1.86 -1.66 24.89
CA SER A 111 -0.56 -2.24 24.53
C SER A 111 -0.42 -2.53 23.03
N GLY A 112 -1.52 -2.68 22.28
CA GLY A 112 -1.48 -3.06 20.90
C GLY A 112 -2.79 -3.64 20.36
N ILE A 113 -2.70 -4.27 19.20
CA ILE A 113 -3.79 -4.98 18.54
C ILE A 113 -3.67 -6.47 18.87
N VAL A 114 -4.73 -7.07 19.37
CA VAL A 114 -4.79 -8.51 19.66
C VAL A 114 -5.66 -9.18 18.61
N MET A 115 -5.09 -10.16 17.94
CA MET A 115 -5.79 -11.02 17.01
C MET A 115 -5.95 -12.40 17.64
N ARG A 116 -7.17 -12.89 17.66
CA ARG A 116 -7.49 -14.26 18.08
C ARG A 116 -8.06 -14.99 16.88
N GLN A 117 -7.44 -16.12 16.55
CA GLN A 117 -7.90 -16.96 15.45
C GLN A 117 -8.20 -18.36 16.00
N GLN A 118 -9.38 -18.84 15.74
CA GLN A 118 -9.77 -20.20 16.09
C GLN A 118 -9.39 -21.15 14.94
N MET A 119 -8.44 -22.05 15.18
CA MET A 119 -8.04 -23.09 14.24
C MET A 119 -8.49 -24.44 14.80
N GLY A 120 -9.71 -24.85 14.47
CA GLY A 120 -10.29 -26.08 15.03
C GLY A 120 -10.45 -26.00 16.54
N VAL A 121 -9.76 -26.88 17.28
CA VAL A 121 -9.79 -26.95 18.76
C VAL A 121 -8.78 -25.98 19.40
N GLN A 122 -7.80 -25.49 18.62
CA GLN A 122 -6.74 -24.62 19.14
C GLN A 122 -7.07 -23.13 18.86
N GLU A 123 -6.87 -22.30 19.88
CA GLU A 123 -6.97 -20.85 19.76
C GLU A 123 -5.56 -20.26 19.62
N GLY A 124 -5.29 -19.64 18.48
CA GLY A 124 -4.08 -18.87 18.24
C GLY A 124 -4.30 -17.43 18.68
N VAL A 125 -3.43 -16.89 19.52
CA VAL A 125 -3.44 -15.49 19.92
C VAL A 125 -2.19 -14.80 19.41
N GLY A 126 -2.38 -13.80 18.55
CA GLY A 126 -1.32 -12.91 18.08
C GLY A 126 -1.48 -11.51 18.68
N THR A 127 -0.40 -10.94 19.13
CA THR A 127 -0.40 -9.54 19.65
C THR A 127 0.60 -8.72 18.86
N ILE A 128 0.13 -7.59 18.30
CA ILE A 128 0.95 -6.60 17.62
C ILE A 128 1.03 -5.39 18.53
N GLY A 129 2.21 -5.14 19.10
CA GLY A 129 2.42 -3.96 19.96
C GLY A 129 2.44 -2.67 19.15
N TRP A 130 1.94 -1.58 19.71
CA TRP A 130 2.02 -0.25 19.05
C TRP A 130 3.46 0.17 18.73
N LYS A 131 4.44 -0.34 19.47
CA LYS A 131 5.87 -0.10 19.21
C LYS A 131 6.40 -0.77 17.94
N ASP A 132 5.71 -1.81 17.48
CA ASP A 132 6.08 -2.56 16.30
C ASP A 132 5.41 -1.98 15.04
N VAL A 133 4.44 -1.07 15.20
CA VAL A 133 3.81 -0.32 14.11
C VAL A 133 4.74 0.81 13.69
N TYR A 134 5.18 0.80 12.42
CA TYR A 134 6.08 1.83 11.91
C TYR A 134 5.41 2.77 10.89
N GLU A 135 4.30 2.35 10.30
CA GLU A 135 3.59 3.13 9.30
C GLU A 135 2.12 2.75 9.27
N TRP A 136 1.27 3.73 9.02
CA TRP A 136 -0.15 3.49 8.82
C TRP A 136 -0.69 4.38 7.71
N TYR A 137 -1.68 3.88 6.96
CA TYR A 137 -2.35 4.60 5.90
C TYR A 137 -3.85 4.59 6.15
N ASN A 138 -4.44 5.76 6.14
CA ASN A 138 -5.89 5.91 6.21
C ASN A 138 -6.42 6.06 4.79
N THR A 139 -7.21 5.09 4.34
CA THR A 139 -7.94 5.14 3.08
C THR A 139 -9.44 5.24 3.40
N PRO A 140 -10.30 5.68 2.45
CA PRO A 140 -11.74 5.78 2.70
C PRO A 140 -12.40 4.46 3.15
N GLU A 141 -11.83 3.33 2.74
CA GLU A 141 -12.41 2.00 2.99
C GLU A 141 -11.61 1.19 4.02
N PHE A 142 -10.31 1.47 4.18
CA PHE A 142 -9.41 0.66 5.00
C PHE A 142 -8.47 1.51 5.84
N LEU A 143 -8.22 1.05 7.06
CA LEU A 143 -7.08 1.46 7.86
C LEU A 143 -5.98 0.40 7.70
N LEU A 144 -4.92 0.73 6.97
CA LEU A 144 -3.79 -0.15 6.73
C LEU A 144 -2.70 0.14 7.76
N VAL A 145 -2.29 -0.90 8.48
CA VAL A 145 -1.26 -0.79 9.52
C VAL A 145 -0.08 -1.69 9.16
N ASN A 146 1.08 -1.08 8.96
CA ASN A 146 2.33 -1.79 8.71
C ASN A 146 3.10 -1.98 10.02
N PHE A 147 3.50 -3.21 10.31
CA PHE A 147 4.22 -3.57 11.53
C PHE A 147 5.42 -4.46 11.23
N LYS A 148 6.43 -4.39 12.11
CA LYS A 148 7.62 -5.25 12.02
C LYS A 148 7.33 -6.58 12.71
N VAL A 149 7.48 -7.67 11.96
CA VAL A 149 7.43 -9.01 12.54
C VAL A 149 8.82 -9.31 13.11
N LYS A 150 8.91 -9.47 14.44
CA LYS A 150 10.15 -9.93 15.10
C LYS A 150 10.39 -11.39 14.68
N GLY A 151 11.42 -11.63 13.89
CA GLY A 151 11.85 -12.98 13.55
C GLY A 151 12.14 -13.25 12.08
N GLN A 152 11.96 -12.30 11.18
CA GLN A 152 12.48 -12.39 9.82
C GLN A 152 13.71 -11.46 9.70
N GLN A 153 14.88 -12.03 9.96
CA GLN A 153 16.16 -11.53 9.45
C GLN A 153 16.52 -12.31 8.21
#